data_e489b649a323e064ba028e7c84006542
#
_entry.id   e489b649a323e064ba028e7c84006542
#
_cell.length_a   1.000
_cell.length_b   1.000
_cell.length_c   1.000
_cell.angle_alpha   90.00
_cell.angle_beta   90.00
_cell.angle_gamma   90.00
#
_symmetry.space_group_name_H-M   'P 1'
#
loop_
_entity.id
_entity.type
_entity.pdbx_description
1 polymer ?
#
loop_
_entity_poly.entity_id
_entity_poly.type
_entity_poly.pdbx_seq_one_letter_code
_entity_poly.pdbx_strand_id
1 'polypeptide(L)'
;MSEGVRLYAGTQHGLIVWRSKNCGWEEVSRGFEDGIIDSIHGCHDHPERVYVGVTHNGLYRTDDRGRTWKKILAGDIRSVAVDPTSDDVIYTGVEPVALYRSEDCGDTWKELPALKSLPESVRKNWWFPQPPHQGHVRNIFIHPDNPRILYLCIEHGGIVRSFDRGASWEDVSRGIEYLDIHVIANLPGRFDRYYVASARGFFTSDEPANGWVRAENGLGRDYFHDFLFFPPERAGKNPAMLVATAEGSPGVWRREGRGARAALFKSDDGAKSWQRAGRGLPENLDPMVWALVHHPAERNSVFAGLGAVARGHASGTGGAGKIVVSRDRGENWQDVPIQLPADRVLWAAGD
;
A
#
# COMPACT_ATOMS: atom_id res chain seq x y z
N MET A 1 -31.65 -4.44 3.35
CA MET A 1 -30.75 -3.94 4.40
C MET A 1 -29.40 -3.84 3.71
N SER A 2 -28.77 -2.67 3.67
CA SER A 2 -27.42 -2.56 3.11
C SER A 2 -26.49 -3.48 3.92
N GLU A 3 -25.79 -4.36 3.24
CA GLU A 3 -24.68 -5.08 3.88
C GLU A 3 -23.68 -4.03 4.35
N GLY A 4 -23.31 -4.06 5.65
CA GLY A 4 -22.40 -3.08 6.21
C GLY A 4 -21.01 -3.19 5.56
N VAL A 5 -20.24 -2.11 5.60
CA VAL A 5 -18.86 -2.06 5.09
C VAL A 5 -18.01 -3.12 5.77
N ARG A 6 -17.17 -3.79 5.00
CA ARG A 6 -16.14 -4.71 5.53
C ARG A 6 -14.78 -4.05 5.59
N LEU A 7 -14.03 -4.43 6.60
CA LEU A 7 -12.67 -4.00 6.81
C LEU A 7 -11.77 -5.23 6.98
N TYR A 8 -10.81 -5.38 6.10
CA TYR A 8 -9.83 -6.44 6.12
C TYR A 8 -8.55 -5.89 6.75
N ALA A 9 -8.21 -6.34 7.94
CA ALA A 9 -7.02 -5.91 8.65
C ALA A 9 -5.93 -6.98 8.58
N GLY A 10 -4.96 -6.77 7.70
CA GLY A 10 -3.76 -7.58 7.61
C GLY A 10 -2.76 -7.20 8.71
N THR A 11 -2.27 -8.19 9.43
CA THR A 11 -1.35 -8.03 10.55
C THR A 11 -0.13 -8.94 10.41
N GLN A 12 0.80 -8.87 11.36
CA GLN A 12 1.91 -9.84 11.46
C GLN A 12 1.46 -11.22 11.95
N HIS A 13 0.25 -11.34 12.46
CA HIS A 13 -0.34 -12.56 13.02
C HIS A 13 -1.63 -12.95 12.29
N GLY A 14 -1.70 -12.66 11.00
CA GLY A 14 -2.81 -13.06 10.15
C GLY A 14 -3.74 -11.94 9.78
N LEU A 15 -4.88 -12.33 9.25
CA LEU A 15 -5.96 -11.48 8.75
C LEU A 15 -7.15 -11.51 9.71
N ILE A 16 -7.74 -10.35 9.95
CA ILE A 16 -9.02 -10.25 10.64
C ILE A 16 -9.98 -9.49 9.73
N VAL A 17 -11.19 -10.02 9.57
CA VAL A 17 -12.25 -9.40 8.78
C VAL A 17 -13.35 -8.88 9.71
N TRP A 18 -13.64 -7.62 9.60
CA TRP A 18 -14.67 -6.93 10.37
C TRP A 18 -15.81 -6.48 9.45
N ARG A 19 -17.02 -6.40 9.99
CA ARG A 19 -18.18 -5.81 9.31
C ARG A 19 -18.80 -4.73 10.17
N SER A 20 -19.11 -3.57 9.57
CA SER A 20 -19.88 -2.54 10.27
C SER A 20 -21.31 -3.00 10.48
N LYS A 21 -21.86 -2.74 11.70
CA LYS A 21 -23.21 -3.13 12.07
C LYS A 21 -23.82 -2.09 13.01
N ASN A 22 -24.90 -1.46 12.59
CA ASN A 22 -25.55 -0.39 13.36
C ASN A 22 -24.55 0.69 13.82
N CYS A 23 -24.22 0.71 15.12
CA CYS A 23 -23.30 1.68 15.72
C CYS A 23 -21.92 1.07 16.06
N GLY A 24 -21.57 -0.10 15.52
CA GLY A 24 -20.33 -0.79 15.87
C GLY A 24 -19.77 -1.68 14.78
N TRP A 25 -18.86 -2.55 15.17
CA TRP A 25 -18.19 -3.51 14.29
C TRP A 25 -18.30 -4.91 14.91
N GLU A 26 -18.51 -5.91 14.08
CA GLU A 26 -18.44 -7.31 14.47
C GLU A 26 -17.34 -8.03 13.68
N GLU A 27 -16.60 -8.88 14.35
CA GLU A 27 -15.64 -9.76 13.69
C GLU A 27 -16.39 -10.84 12.91
N VAL A 28 -16.07 -10.95 11.62
CA VAL A 28 -16.70 -11.93 10.70
C VAL A 28 -15.87 -13.20 10.64
N SER A 29 -14.55 -13.05 10.54
CA SER A 29 -13.62 -14.18 10.43
C SER A 29 -12.21 -13.79 10.81
N ARG A 30 -11.40 -14.81 11.11
CA ARG A 30 -9.93 -14.76 11.22
C ARG A 30 -9.31 -15.82 10.35
N GLY A 31 -8.11 -15.56 9.88
CA GLY A 31 -7.34 -16.53 9.12
C GLY A 31 -5.86 -16.24 9.10
N PHE A 32 -5.09 -17.23 8.65
CA PHE A 32 -3.63 -17.12 8.47
C PHE A 32 -2.89 -16.83 9.77
N GLU A 33 -3.31 -17.43 10.89
CA GLU A 33 -2.60 -17.34 12.16
C GLU A 33 -1.12 -17.69 11.94
N ASP A 34 -0.22 -16.89 12.53
CA ASP A 34 1.23 -16.94 12.32
C ASP A 34 1.71 -16.51 10.91
N GLY A 35 0.81 -16.12 10.01
CA GLY A 35 1.13 -15.57 8.68
C GLY A 35 1.18 -14.05 8.69
N ILE A 36 2.19 -13.47 8.03
CA ILE A 36 2.27 -12.03 7.82
C ILE A 36 1.49 -11.69 6.55
N ILE A 37 0.54 -10.77 6.66
CA ILE A 37 -0.22 -10.28 5.51
C ILE A 37 0.53 -9.09 4.91
N ASP A 38 1.10 -9.26 3.73
CA ASP A 38 1.86 -8.22 3.04
C ASP A 38 1.04 -7.43 2.01
N SER A 39 -0.08 -7.99 1.53
CA SER A 39 -0.95 -7.30 0.58
C SER A 39 -2.39 -7.77 0.65
N ILE A 40 -3.32 -6.84 0.40
CA ILE A 40 -4.76 -7.11 0.25
C ILE A 40 -5.27 -6.28 -0.91
N HIS A 41 -6.10 -6.87 -1.79
CA HIS A 41 -6.73 -6.15 -2.88
C HIS A 41 -8.12 -6.73 -3.17
N GLY A 42 -9.13 -5.86 -3.20
CA GLY A 42 -10.50 -6.21 -3.58
C GLY A 42 -10.75 -6.03 -5.07
N CYS A 43 -11.76 -6.68 -5.60
CA CYS A 43 -12.28 -6.48 -6.94
C CYS A 43 -13.26 -5.30 -6.98
N HIS A 44 -13.35 -4.64 -8.12
CA HIS A 44 -14.27 -3.51 -8.31
C HIS A 44 -15.70 -3.96 -8.55
N ASP A 45 -15.89 -4.89 -9.50
CA ASP A 45 -17.22 -5.36 -9.92
C ASP A 45 -17.71 -6.56 -9.09
N HIS A 46 -16.79 -7.19 -8.35
CA HIS A 46 -17.03 -8.36 -7.49
C HIS A 46 -16.56 -8.09 -6.07
N PRO A 47 -17.28 -7.27 -5.28
CA PRO A 47 -16.86 -6.88 -3.93
C PRO A 47 -16.77 -8.06 -2.93
N GLU A 48 -17.40 -9.21 -3.25
CA GLU A 48 -17.23 -10.45 -2.51
C GLU A 48 -15.86 -11.10 -2.71
N ARG A 49 -15.12 -10.71 -3.76
CA ARG A 49 -13.82 -11.27 -4.10
C ARG A 49 -12.71 -10.39 -3.61
N VAL A 50 -11.82 -10.98 -2.79
CA VAL A 50 -10.65 -10.30 -2.25
C VAL A 50 -9.44 -11.24 -2.34
N TYR A 51 -8.29 -10.67 -2.63
CA TYR A 51 -7.00 -11.36 -2.68
C TYR A 51 -6.13 -10.96 -1.51
N VAL A 52 -5.44 -11.94 -0.92
CA VAL A 52 -4.55 -11.73 0.23
C VAL A 52 -3.23 -12.43 -0.01
N GLY A 53 -2.16 -11.66 -0.02
CA GLY A 53 -0.79 -12.15 -0.05
C GLY A 53 -0.27 -12.41 1.36
N VAL A 54 0.13 -13.66 1.59
CA VAL A 54 0.68 -14.11 2.87
C VAL A 54 2.15 -14.45 2.68
N THR A 55 3.02 -13.72 3.37
CA THR A 55 4.48 -13.89 3.28
C THR A 55 4.86 -15.36 3.53
N HIS A 56 5.74 -15.89 2.67
CA HIS A 56 6.23 -17.29 2.68
C HIS A 56 5.14 -18.37 2.60
N ASN A 57 3.88 -17.99 2.36
CA ASN A 57 2.79 -18.95 2.34
C ASN A 57 2.04 -18.96 1.00
N GLY A 58 1.85 -17.83 0.34
CA GLY A 58 1.21 -17.76 -0.96
C GLY A 58 0.12 -16.71 -1.08
N LEU A 59 -0.55 -16.72 -2.25
CA LEU A 59 -1.70 -15.89 -2.55
C LEU A 59 -3.00 -16.67 -2.32
N TYR A 60 -3.93 -16.01 -1.66
CA TYR A 60 -5.26 -16.57 -1.35
C TYR A 60 -6.34 -15.68 -1.93
N ARG A 61 -7.46 -16.31 -2.33
CA ARG A 61 -8.67 -15.66 -2.80
C ARG A 61 -9.85 -16.06 -1.92
N THR A 62 -10.71 -15.13 -1.60
CA THR A 62 -12.07 -15.36 -1.14
C THR A 62 -13.06 -14.98 -2.24
N ASP A 63 -14.18 -15.66 -2.35
CA ASP A 63 -15.33 -15.32 -3.20
C ASP A 63 -16.61 -15.18 -2.34
N ASP A 64 -16.45 -15.06 -1.01
CA ASP A 64 -17.54 -14.99 -0.03
C ASP A 64 -17.30 -13.91 1.06
N ARG A 65 -16.56 -12.88 0.69
CA ARG A 65 -16.25 -11.74 1.55
C ARG A 65 -15.46 -12.12 2.80
N GLY A 66 -14.45 -12.98 2.63
CA GLY A 66 -13.50 -13.33 3.67
C GLY A 66 -13.97 -14.39 4.66
N ARG A 67 -15.08 -15.12 4.38
CA ARG A 67 -15.50 -16.23 5.22
C ARG A 67 -14.67 -17.48 4.99
N THR A 68 -14.33 -17.75 3.72
CA THR A 68 -13.45 -18.86 3.33
C THR A 68 -12.36 -18.38 2.38
N TRP A 69 -11.23 -19.08 2.37
CA TRP A 69 -10.05 -18.72 1.58
C TRP A 69 -9.51 -19.92 0.80
N LYS A 70 -9.32 -19.73 -0.50
CA LYS A 70 -8.68 -20.70 -1.40
C LYS A 70 -7.27 -20.25 -1.72
N LYS A 71 -6.26 -21.09 -1.50
CA LYS A 71 -4.90 -20.84 -1.98
C LYS A 71 -4.87 -20.98 -3.50
N ILE A 72 -4.43 -19.95 -4.21
CA ILE A 72 -4.43 -19.88 -5.68
C ILE A 72 -3.03 -19.79 -6.28
N LEU A 73 -2.02 -19.42 -5.50
CA LEU A 73 -0.62 -19.43 -5.91
C LEU A 73 0.27 -19.71 -4.70
N ALA A 74 1.27 -20.57 -4.87
CA ALA A 74 2.31 -20.78 -3.87
C ALA A 74 3.47 -19.79 -4.09
N GLY A 75 4.16 -19.40 -3.02
CA GLY A 75 5.33 -18.52 -3.11
C GLY A 75 5.36 -17.48 -1.99
N ASP A 76 6.35 -16.63 -2.06
CA ASP A 76 6.50 -15.49 -1.15
C ASP A 76 5.88 -14.25 -1.78
N ILE A 77 4.60 -14.04 -1.49
CA ILE A 77 3.78 -12.99 -2.11
C ILE A 77 3.98 -11.68 -1.34
N ARG A 78 4.37 -10.62 -2.08
CA ARG A 78 4.65 -9.31 -1.53
C ARG A 78 3.64 -8.25 -1.96
N SER A 79 3.06 -8.39 -3.14
CA SER A 79 2.05 -7.47 -3.65
C SER A 79 1.04 -8.18 -4.54
N VAL A 80 -0.18 -7.66 -4.58
CA VAL A 80 -1.23 -8.07 -5.50
C VAL A 80 -1.95 -6.84 -6.04
N ALA A 81 -2.31 -6.85 -7.31
CA ALA A 81 -3.12 -5.82 -7.93
C ALA A 81 -4.11 -6.44 -8.92
N VAL A 82 -5.36 -5.98 -8.87
CA VAL A 82 -6.41 -6.31 -9.83
C VAL A 82 -6.42 -5.22 -10.91
N ASP A 83 -6.57 -5.62 -12.17
CA ASP A 83 -6.68 -4.68 -13.28
C ASP A 83 -7.95 -3.82 -13.10
N PRO A 84 -7.86 -2.48 -13.08
CA PRO A 84 -9.00 -1.59 -12.83
C PRO A 84 -10.07 -1.65 -13.92
N THR A 85 -9.80 -2.33 -15.04
CA THR A 85 -10.73 -2.48 -16.17
C THR A 85 -11.28 -3.91 -16.32
N SER A 86 -10.77 -4.87 -15.53
CA SER A 86 -11.21 -6.27 -15.59
C SER A 86 -10.81 -7.03 -14.32
N ASP A 87 -11.78 -7.42 -13.52
CA ASP A 87 -11.59 -8.23 -12.32
C ASP A 87 -11.02 -9.64 -12.58
N ASP A 88 -10.98 -10.08 -13.85
CA ASP A 88 -10.37 -11.37 -14.22
C ASP A 88 -8.85 -11.30 -14.29
N VAL A 89 -8.30 -10.08 -14.50
CA VAL A 89 -6.86 -9.88 -14.69
C VAL A 89 -6.20 -9.43 -13.40
N ILE A 90 -5.25 -10.24 -12.93
CA ILE A 90 -4.57 -10.02 -11.66
C ILE A 90 -3.08 -10.15 -11.87
N TYR A 91 -2.33 -9.28 -11.19
CA TYR A 91 -0.89 -9.37 -11.08
C TYR A 91 -0.47 -9.63 -9.65
N THR A 92 0.58 -10.41 -9.45
CA THR A 92 1.20 -10.59 -8.14
C THR A 92 2.72 -10.52 -8.24
N GLY A 93 3.28 -9.73 -7.34
CA GLY A 93 4.71 -9.56 -7.19
C GLY A 93 5.23 -10.38 -6.01
N VAL A 94 6.39 -10.98 -6.20
CA VAL A 94 6.97 -11.93 -5.24
C VAL A 94 8.40 -11.57 -4.84
N GLU A 95 8.91 -12.31 -3.85
CA GLU A 95 10.32 -12.39 -3.48
C GLU A 95 10.87 -13.80 -3.83
N PRO A 96 12.03 -13.94 -4.51
CA PRO A 96 12.79 -12.89 -5.21
C PRO A 96 11.98 -12.18 -6.30
N VAL A 97 12.46 -10.99 -6.74
CA VAL A 97 11.76 -10.17 -7.75
C VAL A 97 11.31 -10.99 -8.95
N ALA A 98 10.02 -11.23 -9.05
CA ALA A 98 9.33 -11.75 -10.23
C ALA A 98 7.88 -11.23 -10.22
N LEU A 99 7.26 -11.26 -11.38
CA LEU A 99 5.87 -10.86 -11.58
C LEU A 99 5.11 -12.00 -12.23
N TYR A 100 3.95 -12.33 -11.69
CA TYR A 100 3.02 -13.29 -12.27
C TYR A 100 1.73 -12.58 -12.66
N ARG A 101 1.07 -13.10 -13.69
CA ARG A 101 -0.22 -12.62 -14.18
C ARG A 101 -1.19 -13.77 -14.34
N SER A 102 -2.43 -13.54 -13.95
CA SER A 102 -3.60 -14.38 -14.23
C SER A 102 -4.57 -13.60 -15.13
N GLU A 103 -5.35 -14.32 -15.94
CA GLU A 103 -6.45 -13.79 -16.77
C GLU A 103 -7.78 -14.52 -16.49
N ASP A 104 -7.85 -15.24 -15.37
CA ASP A 104 -8.96 -16.09 -14.96
C ASP A 104 -9.20 -16.02 -13.44
N CYS A 105 -9.17 -14.83 -12.89
CA CYS A 105 -9.37 -14.56 -11.46
C CYS A 105 -8.38 -15.29 -10.52
N GLY A 106 -7.20 -15.69 -11.03
CA GLY A 106 -6.18 -16.39 -10.26
C GLY A 106 -6.29 -17.91 -10.28
N ASP A 107 -7.12 -18.50 -11.14
CA ASP A 107 -7.17 -19.97 -11.27
C ASP A 107 -5.95 -20.53 -11.98
N THR A 108 -5.37 -19.78 -12.96
CA THR A 108 -4.08 -20.08 -13.57
C THR A 108 -3.14 -18.89 -13.58
N TRP A 109 -1.82 -19.15 -13.56
CA TRP A 109 -0.80 -18.13 -13.45
C TRP A 109 0.32 -18.32 -14.45
N LYS A 110 0.78 -17.20 -15.02
CA LYS A 110 1.93 -17.15 -15.92
C LYS A 110 2.97 -16.18 -15.39
N GLU A 111 4.22 -16.64 -15.24
CA GLU A 111 5.34 -15.73 -14.97
C GLU A 111 5.57 -14.79 -16.16
N LEU A 112 5.88 -13.53 -15.89
CA LEU A 112 6.31 -12.54 -16.87
C LEU A 112 7.84 -12.38 -16.79
N PRO A 113 8.62 -13.17 -17.55
CA PRO A 113 10.06 -13.29 -17.35
C PRO A 113 10.87 -12.08 -17.81
N ALA A 114 10.25 -11.14 -18.50
CA ALA A 114 10.95 -9.98 -19.10
C ALA A 114 11.63 -9.07 -18.05
N LEU A 115 11.19 -9.09 -16.79
CA LEU A 115 11.90 -8.42 -15.69
C LEU A 115 13.36 -8.89 -15.58
N LYS A 116 13.62 -10.18 -15.81
CA LYS A 116 14.96 -10.78 -15.75
C LYS A 116 15.85 -10.32 -16.90
N SER A 117 15.29 -9.72 -17.95
CA SER A 117 16.01 -9.18 -19.11
C SER A 117 16.48 -7.74 -18.94
N LEU A 118 16.09 -7.07 -17.85
CA LEU A 118 16.62 -5.74 -17.52
C LEU A 118 18.14 -5.81 -17.33
N PRO A 119 18.89 -4.73 -17.66
CA PRO A 119 20.33 -4.68 -17.49
C PRO A 119 20.76 -5.02 -16.06
N GLU A 120 21.91 -5.68 -15.93
CA GLU A 120 22.44 -6.01 -14.61
C GLU A 120 22.71 -4.78 -13.75
N SER A 121 23.06 -3.65 -14.37
CA SER A 121 23.19 -2.35 -13.68
C SER A 121 21.93 -1.93 -12.92
N VAL A 122 20.76 -2.35 -13.36
CA VAL A 122 19.48 -2.18 -12.68
C VAL A 122 19.28 -3.27 -11.64
N ARG A 123 19.35 -4.55 -12.08
CA ARG A 123 19.04 -5.72 -11.26
C ARG A 123 19.95 -5.91 -10.04
N LYS A 124 21.21 -5.48 -10.11
CA LYS A 124 22.15 -5.51 -8.97
C LYS A 124 21.67 -4.70 -7.76
N ASN A 125 20.75 -3.74 -7.95
CA ASN A 125 20.16 -2.94 -6.89
C ASN A 125 18.99 -3.67 -6.19
N TRP A 126 18.52 -4.80 -6.72
CA TRP A 126 17.40 -5.56 -6.16
C TRP A 126 17.85 -6.36 -4.94
N TRP A 127 18.15 -5.65 -3.88
CA TRP A 127 18.72 -6.20 -2.65
C TRP A 127 17.93 -5.67 -1.45
N PHE A 128 17.66 -6.53 -0.50
CA PHE A 128 16.97 -6.16 0.74
C PHE A 128 17.90 -6.32 1.95
N PRO A 129 17.90 -5.37 2.91
CA PRO A 129 18.85 -5.40 4.02
C PRO A 129 18.71 -6.58 4.98
N GLN A 130 17.57 -7.24 4.98
CA GLN A 130 17.30 -8.41 5.82
C GLN A 130 17.49 -9.71 5.01
N PRO A 131 17.99 -10.79 5.63
CA PRO A 131 18.06 -12.08 4.98
C PRO A 131 16.68 -12.50 4.42
N PRO A 132 16.66 -13.13 3.24
CA PRO A 132 17.76 -13.66 2.43
C PRO A 132 18.48 -12.64 1.53
N HIS A 133 18.34 -11.34 1.77
CA HIS A 133 18.95 -10.24 1.01
C HIS A 133 18.48 -10.16 -0.45
N GLN A 134 17.26 -10.54 -0.71
CA GLN A 134 16.63 -10.51 -2.03
C GLN A 134 15.63 -9.37 -2.12
N GLY A 135 15.65 -8.63 -3.23
CA GLY A 135 14.63 -7.64 -3.50
C GLY A 135 13.28 -8.29 -3.81
N HIS A 136 12.22 -7.53 -3.64
CA HIS A 136 10.87 -7.98 -3.94
C HIS A 136 10.01 -6.87 -4.55
N VAL A 137 8.95 -7.26 -5.24
CA VAL A 137 7.99 -6.32 -5.81
C VAL A 137 7.04 -5.84 -4.71
N ARG A 138 7.29 -4.64 -4.21
CA ARG A 138 6.58 -4.03 -3.08
C ARG A 138 5.20 -3.50 -3.46
N ASN A 139 5.09 -2.89 -4.65
CA ASN A 139 3.85 -2.32 -5.14
C ASN A 139 3.73 -2.52 -6.66
N ILE A 140 2.52 -2.79 -7.11
CA ILE A 140 2.14 -2.90 -8.52
C ILE A 140 1.10 -1.82 -8.77
N PHE A 141 1.43 -0.88 -9.64
CA PHE A 141 0.49 0.12 -10.12
C PHE A 141 0.10 -0.19 -11.56
N ILE A 142 -1.19 -0.34 -11.81
CA ILE A 142 -1.78 -0.52 -13.13
C ILE A 142 -2.45 0.81 -13.49
N HIS A 143 -2.09 1.36 -14.64
CA HIS A 143 -2.63 2.65 -15.07
C HIS A 143 -4.15 2.54 -15.33
N PRO A 144 -4.98 3.37 -14.68
CA PRO A 144 -6.43 3.18 -14.68
C PRO A 144 -7.10 3.33 -16.06
N ASP A 145 -6.58 4.20 -16.94
CA ASP A 145 -7.12 4.39 -18.29
C ASP A 145 -6.47 3.52 -19.35
N ASN A 146 -5.30 2.96 -19.06
CA ASN A 146 -4.57 2.12 -20.00
C ASN A 146 -3.83 0.99 -19.24
N PRO A 147 -4.49 -0.14 -18.99
CA PRO A 147 -3.92 -1.25 -18.21
C PRO A 147 -2.75 -1.97 -18.90
N ARG A 148 -2.34 -1.53 -20.09
CA ARG A 148 -1.07 -1.96 -20.70
C ARG A 148 0.13 -1.34 -20.00
N ILE A 149 -0.07 -0.20 -19.31
CA ILE A 149 0.98 0.51 -18.60
C ILE A 149 1.01 0.02 -17.15
N LEU A 150 2.16 -0.54 -16.79
CA LEU A 150 2.44 -1.04 -15.45
C LEU A 150 3.64 -0.31 -14.87
N TYR A 151 3.61 -0.06 -13.58
CA TYR A 151 4.78 0.31 -12.80
C TYR A 151 4.95 -0.67 -11.65
N LEU A 152 6.19 -1.08 -11.42
CA LEU A 152 6.55 -1.86 -10.23
C LEU A 152 7.49 -1.04 -9.36
N CYS A 153 7.15 -0.93 -8.09
CA CYS A 153 8.07 -0.46 -7.07
C CYS A 153 8.79 -1.68 -6.49
N ILE A 154 10.10 -1.70 -6.63
CA ILE A 154 10.95 -2.76 -6.06
C ILE A 154 11.58 -2.19 -4.80
N GLU A 155 11.25 -2.78 -3.65
CA GLU A 155 11.81 -2.34 -2.37
C GLU A 155 13.33 -2.47 -2.41
N HIS A 156 14.04 -1.36 -2.15
CA HIS A 156 15.48 -1.18 -2.39
C HIS A 156 15.95 -1.40 -3.83
N GLY A 157 15.05 -1.31 -4.82
CA GLY A 157 15.39 -1.61 -6.21
C GLY A 157 14.93 -0.59 -7.25
N GLY A 158 14.19 0.44 -6.82
CA GLY A 158 13.71 1.50 -7.70
C GLY A 158 12.37 1.21 -8.35
N ILE A 159 12.14 1.85 -9.49
CA ILE A 159 10.88 1.79 -10.23
C ILE A 159 11.14 1.32 -11.66
N VAL A 160 10.40 0.32 -12.10
CA VAL A 160 10.41 -0.12 -13.50
C VAL A 160 9.03 0.05 -14.12
N ARG A 161 8.99 0.38 -15.41
CA ARG A 161 7.78 0.64 -16.19
C ARG A 161 7.67 -0.31 -17.38
N SER A 162 6.44 -0.72 -17.70
CA SER A 162 6.08 -1.45 -18.91
C SER A 162 4.96 -0.71 -19.65
N PHE A 163 4.93 -0.75 -20.99
CA PHE A 163 3.85 -0.26 -21.84
C PHE A 163 3.06 -1.39 -22.53
N ASP A 164 3.39 -2.63 -22.24
CA ASP A 164 2.91 -3.81 -22.97
C ASP A 164 2.48 -4.95 -22.04
N ARG A 165 1.92 -4.60 -20.87
CA ARG A 165 1.45 -5.56 -19.85
C ARG A 165 2.55 -6.45 -19.30
N GLY A 166 3.79 -5.95 -19.22
CA GLY A 166 4.94 -6.67 -18.65
C GLY A 166 5.70 -7.51 -19.65
N ALA A 167 5.48 -7.37 -20.98
CA ALA A 167 6.26 -8.06 -22.00
C ALA A 167 7.66 -7.43 -22.18
N SER A 168 7.81 -6.14 -21.84
CA SER A 168 9.10 -5.45 -21.78
C SER A 168 9.11 -4.43 -20.63
N TRP A 169 10.31 -4.05 -20.16
CA TRP A 169 10.50 -3.17 -19.02
C TRP A 169 11.64 -2.19 -19.23
N GLU A 170 11.50 -1.01 -18.65
CA GLU A 170 12.56 0.00 -18.54
C GLU A 170 12.67 0.52 -17.09
N ASP A 171 13.88 0.91 -16.69
CA ASP A 171 14.09 1.59 -15.40
C ASP A 171 13.73 3.07 -15.51
N VAL A 172 12.92 3.54 -14.59
CA VAL A 172 12.47 4.94 -14.51
C VAL A 172 12.76 5.54 -13.13
N SER A 173 13.83 5.12 -12.47
CA SER A 173 14.20 5.57 -11.12
C SER A 173 15.01 6.86 -11.09
N ARG A 174 15.33 7.46 -12.24
CA ARG A 174 16.19 8.65 -12.35
C ARG A 174 15.69 9.79 -11.43
N GLY A 175 16.60 10.36 -10.63
CA GLY A 175 16.29 11.46 -9.72
C GLY A 175 15.87 11.01 -8.32
N ILE A 176 15.70 9.72 -8.09
CA ILE A 176 15.51 9.15 -6.76
C ILE A 176 16.85 8.62 -6.26
N GLU A 177 17.39 9.24 -5.24
CA GLU A 177 18.71 8.89 -4.70
C GLU A 177 18.72 7.61 -3.87
N TYR A 178 17.61 7.32 -3.18
CA TYR A 178 17.46 6.16 -2.32
C TYR A 178 16.30 5.29 -2.81
N LEU A 179 16.64 4.14 -3.37
CA LEU A 179 15.73 3.31 -4.18
C LEU A 179 14.76 2.43 -3.37
N ASP A 180 14.55 2.72 -2.12
CA ASP A 180 13.56 2.05 -1.28
C ASP A 180 12.18 2.68 -1.52
N ILE A 181 11.47 2.13 -2.49
CA ILE A 181 10.20 2.66 -3.00
C ILE A 181 9.03 1.88 -2.43
N HIS A 182 8.08 2.60 -1.87
CA HIS A 182 6.92 1.99 -1.23
C HIS A 182 5.69 1.97 -2.12
N VAL A 183 5.31 3.11 -2.67
CA VAL A 183 4.07 3.27 -3.46
C VAL A 183 4.27 4.27 -4.58
N ILE A 184 3.69 3.96 -5.74
CA ILE A 184 3.51 4.88 -6.86
C ILE A 184 2.02 4.98 -7.22
N ALA A 185 1.55 6.17 -7.55
CA ALA A 185 0.23 6.39 -8.12
C ALA A 185 0.23 7.63 -9.00
N ASN A 186 -0.74 7.73 -9.93
CA ASN A 186 -0.97 8.92 -10.72
C ASN A 186 -2.11 9.78 -10.16
N LEU A 187 -2.11 11.05 -10.54
CA LEU A 187 -3.15 11.99 -10.13
C LEU A 187 -4.48 11.65 -10.81
N PRO A 188 -5.57 11.36 -10.08
CA PRO A 188 -6.88 11.09 -10.67
C PRO A 188 -7.34 12.23 -11.58
N GLY A 189 -7.71 11.90 -12.83
CA GLY A 189 -8.13 12.85 -13.86
C GLY A 189 -6.97 13.63 -14.53
N ARG A 190 -5.74 13.40 -14.10
CA ARG A 190 -4.50 13.87 -14.74
C ARG A 190 -3.48 12.76 -14.72
N PHE A 191 -3.70 11.77 -15.55
CA PHE A 191 -2.92 10.52 -15.57
C PHE A 191 -1.51 10.67 -16.13
N ASP A 192 -1.13 11.90 -16.52
CA ASP A 192 0.22 12.30 -16.89
C ASP A 192 1.10 12.72 -15.71
N ARG A 193 0.53 12.82 -14.48
CA ARG A 193 1.29 13.22 -13.29
C ARG A 193 1.32 12.10 -12.26
N TYR A 194 2.52 11.70 -11.90
CA TYR A 194 2.80 10.61 -10.97
C TYR A 194 3.42 11.11 -9.68
N TYR A 195 3.20 10.35 -8.61
CA TYR A 195 3.75 10.60 -7.28
C TYR A 195 4.30 9.31 -6.71
N VAL A 196 5.38 9.44 -5.93
CA VAL A 196 6.07 8.30 -5.30
C VAL A 196 6.35 8.62 -3.85
N ALA A 197 5.98 7.68 -2.97
CA ALA A 197 6.40 7.62 -1.59
C ALA A 197 7.59 6.66 -1.45
N SER A 198 8.65 7.08 -0.79
CA SER A 198 9.84 6.27 -0.55
C SER A 198 10.35 6.42 0.88
N ALA A 199 11.31 5.59 1.26
CA ALA A 199 11.95 5.66 2.57
C ALA A 199 12.78 6.94 2.80
N ARG A 200 13.02 7.75 1.75
CA ARG A 200 13.77 9.00 1.86
C ARG A 200 13.31 10.07 0.89
N GLY A 201 12.01 10.18 0.70
CA GLY A 201 11.49 11.27 -0.12
C GLY A 201 10.09 11.02 -0.63
N PHE A 202 9.40 12.12 -0.90
CA PHE A 202 8.16 12.15 -1.66
C PHE A 202 8.43 12.89 -2.97
N PHE A 203 8.10 12.24 -4.09
CA PHE A 203 8.51 12.72 -5.41
C PHE A 203 7.31 12.86 -6.34
N THR A 204 7.48 13.70 -7.36
CA THR A 204 6.52 13.84 -8.48
C THR A 204 7.25 13.85 -9.81
N SER A 205 6.55 13.41 -10.86
CA SER A 205 7.02 13.46 -12.24
C SER A 205 5.83 13.58 -13.20
N ASP A 206 5.98 14.36 -14.26
CA ASP A 206 5.01 14.41 -15.36
C ASP A 206 5.39 13.38 -16.46
N GLU A 207 6.63 12.92 -16.48
CA GLU A 207 7.12 11.83 -17.32
C GLU A 207 8.26 11.10 -16.57
N PRO A 208 7.97 9.94 -15.97
CA PRO A 208 8.93 9.20 -15.14
C PRO A 208 10.27 8.88 -15.81
N ALA A 209 10.30 8.66 -17.14
CA ALA A 209 11.55 8.45 -17.86
C ALA A 209 12.48 9.68 -17.87
N ASN A 210 11.91 10.88 -17.72
CA ASN A 210 12.69 12.11 -17.61
C ASN A 210 13.23 12.36 -16.19
N GLY A 211 12.71 11.62 -15.22
CA GLY A 211 13.13 11.63 -13.82
C GLY A 211 12.09 12.22 -12.86
N TRP A 212 12.45 12.16 -11.59
CA TRP A 212 11.63 12.55 -10.46
C TRP A 212 12.20 13.77 -9.75
N VAL A 213 11.32 14.62 -9.23
CA VAL A 213 11.67 15.79 -8.42
C VAL A 213 10.99 15.72 -7.05
N ARG A 214 11.66 16.20 -6.02
CA ARG A 214 11.11 16.22 -4.65
C ARG A 214 9.90 17.15 -4.55
N ALA A 215 8.89 16.72 -3.81
CA ALA A 215 7.64 17.42 -3.59
C ALA A 215 7.28 17.44 -2.09
N GLU A 216 8.18 17.99 -1.26
CA GLU A 216 8.19 17.87 0.22
C GLU A 216 7.98 19.20 0.95
N ASN A 217 7.68 20.28 0.27
CA ASN A 217 7.55 21.60 0.89
C ASN A 217 6.47 21.60 2.00
N GLY A 218 6.91 21.75 3.26
CA GLY A 218 6.05 21.73 4.43
C GLY A 218 5.91 20.36 5.13
N LEU A 219 6.51 19.27 4.62
CA LEU A 219 6.36 17.93 5.23
C LEU A 219 7.14 17.77 6.54
N GLY A 220 8.38 18.27 6.64
CA GLY A 220 9.18 18.17 7.85
C GLY A 220 9.43 16.73 8.36
N ARG A 221 9.33 15.76 7.46
CA ARG A 221 9.52 14.31 7.67
C ARG A 221 10.32 13.75 6.50
N ASP A 222 10.99 12.61 6.69
CA ASP A 222 11.89 12.03 5.70
C ASP A 222 11.56 10.59 5.30
N TYR A 223 10.56 9.96 5.95
CA TYR A 223 10.08 8.62 5.61
C TYR A 223 8.61 8.69 5.20
N PHE A 224 8.30 8.18 4.02
CA PHE A 224 6.95 8.20 3.42
C PHE A 224 6.55 6.79 3.05
N HIS A 225 5.44 6.31 3.61
CA HIS A 225 5.07 4.91 3.44
C HIS A 225 3.90 4.71 2.49
N ASP A 226 2.84 5.51 2.65
CA ASP A 226 1.62 5.38 1.88
C ASP A 226 0.98 6.75 1.64
N PHE A 227 0.21 6.88 0.58
CA PHE A 227 -0.58 8.06 0.28
C PHE A 227 -1.79 7.72 -0.58
N LEU A 228 -2.79 8.59 -0.55
CA LEU A 228 -3.96 8.48 -1.40
C LEU A 228 -4.47 9.85 -1.87
N PHE A 229 -5.36 9.82 -2.86
CA PHE A 229 -6.00 11.00 -3.40
C PHE A 229 -7.49 11.00 -3.07
N PHE A 230 -7.99 12.07 -2.49
CA PHE A 230 -9.43 12.29 -2.44
C PHE A 230 -9.92 12.86 -3.77
N PRO A 231 -11.11 12.48 -4.25
CA PRO A 231 -11.70 13.08 -5.43
C PRO A 231 -11.79 14.61 -5.29
N PRO A 232 -11.68 15.39 -6.38
CA PRO A 232 -11.79 16.84 -6.31
C PRO A 232 -13.16 17.26 -5.76
N GLU A 233 -13.19 18.29 -4.92
CA GLU A 233 -14.45 18.82 -4.36
C GLU A 233 -15.35 19.43 -5.41
N ARG A 234 -14.74 20.02 -6.43
CA ARG A 234 -15.41 20.64 -7.57
C ARG A 234 -14.63 20.38 -8.85
N ALA A 235 -15.31 20.42 -9.97
CA ALA A 235 -14.66 20.39 -11.28
C ALA A 235 -13.58 21.48 -11.39
N GLY A 236 -12.42 21.12 -11.92
CA GLY A 236 -11.28 22.03 -12.12
C GLY A 236 -10.40 22.27 -10.87
N LYS A 237 -10.74 21.69 -9.72
CA LYS A 237 -9.83 21.64 -8.55
C LYS A 237 -8.95 20.40 -8.60
N ASN A 238 -7.75 20.50 -8.05
CA ASN A 238 -6.90 19.34 -7.87
C ASN A 238 -7.54 18.37 -6.85
N PRO A 239 -7.38 17.06 -7.03
CA PRO A 239 -7.61 16.10 -5.96
C PRO A 239 -6.75 16.46 -4.75
N ALA A 240 -7.32 16.37 -3.56
CA ALA A 240 -6.51 16.49 -2.35
C ALA A 240 -5.71 15.20 -2.15
N MET A 241 -4.54 15.31 -1.55
CA MET A 241 -3.67 14.19 -1.23
C MET A 241 -3.51 14.09 0.28
N LEU A 242 -3.48 12.87 0.79
CA LEU A 242 -3.11 12.56 2.17
C LEU A 242 -1.90 11.64 2.13
N VAL A 243 -0.88 11.93 2.93
CA VAL A 243 0.34 11.13 3.01
C VAL A 243 0.63 10.72 4.45
N ALA A 244 1.04 9.47 4.61
CA ALA A 244 1.53 8.90 5.86
C ALA A 244 3.05 9.02 5.94
N THR A 245 3.54 9.68 6.98
CA THR A 245 4.96 10.04 7.12
C THR A 245 5.52 9.64 8.48
N ALA A 246 6.84 9.58 8.60
CA ALA A 246 7.53 9.40 9.87
C ALA A 246 8.90 10.09 9.88
N GLU A 247 9.53 10.18 11.06
CA GLU A 247 10.91 10.61 11.24
C GLU A 247 11.87 9.42 11.19
N GLY A 248 12.62 9.29 10.12
CA GLY A 248 13.53 8.16 9.88
C GLY A 248 12.81 6.87 9.54
N SER A 249 13.58 5.82 9.33
CA SER A 249 13.11 4.50 8.93
C SER A 249 12.96 3.54 10.12
N PRO A 250 12.29 2.37 9.94
CA PRO A 250 12.18 1.34 10.96
C PRO A 250 13.51 0.92 11.62
N GLY A 251 14.60 0.93 10.85
CA GLY A 251 15.93 0.66 11.37
C GLY A 251 16.44 1.72 12.36
N VAL A 252 16.10 2.98 12.11
CA VAL A 252 16.41 4.10 13.02
C VAL A 252 15.61 3.96 14.31
N TRP A 253 14.31 3.76 14.23
CA TRP A 253 13.43 3.65 15.42
C TRP A 253 13.88 2.53 16.36
N ARG A 254 14.21 1.37 15.78
CA ARG A 254 14.75 0.22 16.57
C ARG A 254 16.06 0.54 17.25
N ARG A 255 17.01 1.16 16.53
CA ARG A 255 18.33 1.50 17.07
C ARG A 255 18.24 2.54 18.17
N GLU A 256 17.36 3.52 18.03
CA GLU A 256 17.17 4.60 18.98
C GLU A 256 16.18 4.26 20.10
N GLY A 257 15.49 3.12 20.03
CA GLY A 257 14.51 2.69 21.02
C GLY A 257 13.31 3.66 21.12
N ARG A 258 12.91 4.29 20.00
CA ARG A 258 11.82 5.25 19.94
C ARG A 258 10.74 4.82 18.96
N GLY A 259 9.55 5.43 19.05
CA GLY A 259 8.49 5.29 18.06
C GLY A 259 8.82 5.94 16.72
N ALA A 260 7.93 5.77 15.76
CA ALA A 260 8.03 6.31 14.40
C ALA A 260 7.94 7.86 14.35
N ARG A 261 7.36 8.47 15.40
CA ARG A 261 6.96 9.89 15.39
C ARG A 261 6.19 10.22 14.12
N ALA A 262 5.27 9.32 13.77
CA ALA A 262 4.52 9.40 12.53
C ALA A 262 3.53 10.56 12.54
N ALA A 263 3.19 11.02 11.35
CA ALA A 263 2.28 12.11 11.14
C ALA A 263 1.57 11.98 9.79
N LEU A 264 0.41 12.61 9.69
CA LEU A 264 -0.33 12.73 8.44
C LEU A 264 -0.23 14.18 7.93
N PHE A 265 -0.05 14.33 6.63
CA PHE A 265 -0.05 15.62 5.95
C PHE A 265 -0.98 15.59 4.76
N LYS A 266 -1.55 16.74 4.44
CA LYS A 266 -2.48 16.93 3.33
C LYS A 266 -1.98 18.01 2.39
N SER A 267 -2.20 17.82 1.10
CA SER A 267 -1.98 18.80 0.05
C SER A 267 -3.24 18.94 -0.80
N ASP A 268 -3.66 20.18 -1.07
CA ASP A 268 -4.77 20.53 -1.96
C ASP A 268 -4.30 21.18 -3.28
N ASP A 269 -2.98 21.28 -3.49
CA ASP A 269 -2.37 22.01 -4.60
C ASP A 269 -1.47 21.15 -5.52
N GLY A 270 -1.62 19.81 -5.42
CA GLY A 270 -0.85 18.85 -6.20
C GLY A 270 0.58 18.67 -5.69
N ALA A 271 0.74 18.59 -4.38
CA ALA A 271 2.00 18.43 -3.64
C ALA A 271 3.00 19.59 -3.77
N LYS A 272 2.54 20.80 -4.13
CA LYS A 272 3.37 21.99 -4.11
C LYS A 272 3.63 22.48 -2.69
N SER A 273 2.65 22.26 -1.80
CA SER A 273 2.77 22.51 -0.37
C SER A 273 1.97 21.50 0.43
N TRP A 274 2.40 21.28 1.66
CA TRP A 274 1.78 20.35 2.57
C TRP A 274 1.46 21.01 3.90
N GLN A 275 0.32 20.67 4.45
CA GLN A 275 -0.13 21.10 5.77
C GLN A 275 -0.35 19.89 6.65
N ARG A 276 -0.08 20.04 7.93
CA ARG A 276 -0.35 18.99 8.88
C ARG A 276 -1.84 18.69 8.94
N ALA A 277 -2.18 17.42 8.81
CA ALA A 277 -3.49 16.85 9.03
C ALA A 277 -3.48 16.00 10.31
N GLY A 278 -4.60 15.38 10.67
CA GLY A 278 -4.62 14.44 11.80
C GLY A 278 -5.12 15.04 13.10
N ARG A 279 -6.01 16.01 13.08
CA ARG A 279 -6.67 16.52 14.29
C ARG A 279 -7.41 15.36 14.98
N GLY A 280 -7.27 15.27 16.32
CA GLY A 280 -7.77 14.12 17.09
C GLY A 280 -6.75 13.00 17.29
N LEU A 281 -5.60 13.05 16.58
CA LEU A 281 -4.45 12.18 16.82
C LEU A 281 -3.34 12.95 17.56
N PRO A 282 -2.45 12.25 18.29
CA PRO A 282 -1.25 12.85 18.83
C PRO A 282 -0.40 13.55 17.75
N GLU A 283 0.29 14.62 18.14
CA GLU A 283 1.16 15.35 17.21
C GLU A 283 2.27 14.45 16.63
N ASN A 284 2.81 13.56 17.43
CA ASN A 284 3.74 12.53 17.02
C ASN A 284 3.19 11.19 17.44
N LEU A 285 2.82 10.37 16.47
CA LEU A 285 2.34 9.02 16.70
C LEU A 285 3.55 8.10 16.96
N ASP A 286 3.54 7.37 18.07
CA ASP A 286 4.55 6.33 18.31
C ASP A 286 4.45 5.19 17.29
N PRO A 287 3.25 4.65 16.98
CA PRO A 287 3.11 3.71 15.88
C PRO A 287 3.26 4.41 14.51
N MET A 288 3.68 3.66 13.51
CA MET A 288 3.63 4.09 12.11
C MET A 288 2.20 3.99 11.57
N VAL A 289 1.84 4.87 10.64
CA VAL A 289 0.67 4.71 9.77
C VAL A 289 1.09 3.90 8.55
N TRP A 290 0.73 2.62 8.53
CA TRP A 290 1.18 1.67 7.51
C TRP A 290 0.31 1.62 6.28
N ALA A 291 -0.98 1.95 6.41
CA ALA A 291 -1.91 1.91 5.31
C ALA A 291 -2.93 3.05 5.40
N LEU A 292 -3.29 3.57 4.25
CA LEU A 292 -4.38 4.51 4.04
C LEU A 292 -5.35 3.90 3.03
N VAL A 293 -6.63 3.76 3.40
CA VAL A 293 -7.62 3.08 2.57
C VAL A 293 -8.91 3.88 2.50
N HIS A 294 -9.41 4.10 1.29
CA HIS A 294 -10.70 4.74 1.09
C HIS A 294 -11.85 3.94 1.72
N HIS A 295 -12.82 4.64 2.25
CA HIS A 295 -14.11 4.03 2.55
C HIS A 295 -14.86 3.77 1.23
N PRO A 296 -15.35 2.56 0.97
CA PRO A 296 -15.89 2.20 -0.35
C PRO A 296 -17.13 3.01 -0.75
N ALA A 297 -17.96 3.39 0.22
CA ALA A 297 -19.21 4.11 -0.03
C ALA A 297 -19.15 5.62 0.31
N GLU A 298 -18.15 6.08 1.05
CA GLU A 298 -18.05 7.46 1.55
C GLU A 298 -16.81 8.15 0.97
N ARG A 299 -16.97 8.86 -0.14
CA ARG A 299 -15.86 9.46 -0.91
C ARG A 299 -14.92 10.40 -0.13
N ASN A 300 -15.35 10.92 1.02
CA ASN A 300 -14.53 11.79 1.89
C ASN A 300 -13.95 11.05 3.09
N SER A 301 -14.26 9.77 3.22
CA SER A 301 -13.84 8.95 4.35
C SER A 301 -12.64 8.08 4.01
N VAL A 302 -11.74 7.96 4.96
CA VAL A 302 -10.51 7.17 4.87
C VAL A 302 -10.25 6.46 6.19
N PHE A 303 -9.82 5.21 6.11
CA PHE A 303 -9.27 4.47 7.23
C PHE A 303 -7.75 4.57 7.22
N ALA A 304 -7.14 4.59 8.39
CA ALA A 304 -5.70 4.45 8.55
C ALA A 304 -5.37 3.32 9.51
N GLY A 305 -4.51 2.42 9.06
CA GLY A 305 -3.97 1.32 9.86
C GLY A 305 -2.68 1.72 10.55
N LEU A 306 -2.67 1.67 11.88
CA LEU A 306 -1.53 2.02 12.70
C LEU A 306 -0.98 0.77 13.39
N GLY A 307 0.33 0.69 13.54
CA GLY A 307 0.92 -0.43 14.23
C GLY A 307 2.40 -0.25 14.55
N ALA A 308 2.90 -1.16 15.37
CA ALA A 308 4.30 -1.18 15.80
C ALA A 308 5.26 -1.48 14.65
N VAL A 309 6.54 -1.24 14.87
CA VAL A 309 7.55 -1.17 13.83
C VAL A 309 8.28 -2.49 13.59
N ALA A 310 8.16 -3.49 14.44
CA ALA A 310 9.16 -4.55 14.44
C ALA A 310 8.62 -5.97 14.26
N ARG A 311 9.14 -6.66 13.23
CA ARG A 311 9.25 -8.12 13.28
C ARG A 311 10.23 -8.51 14.40
N GLY A 312 9.80 -9.36 15.32
CA GLY A 312 10.71 -10.18 16.14
C GLY A 312 11.41 -9.52 17.33
N HIS A 313 11.01 -8.35 17.80
CA HIS A 313 11.56 -7.76 19.02
C HIS A 313 10.45 -7.43 20.03
N ALA A 314 10.53 -8.11 21.18
CA ALA A 314 9.58 -8.02 22.28
C ALA A 314 9.54 -6.66 23.03
N SER A 315 10.26 -5.68 22.58
CA SER A 315 10.23 -4.31 23.11
C SER A 315 9.75 -3.35 22.03
N GLY A 316 8.53 -3.57 21.56
CA GLY A 316 7.87 -2.64 20.63
C GLY A 316 7.58 -1.32 21.29
N THR A 317 8.40 -0.33 21.04
CA THR A 317 7.97 1.05 21.14
C THR A 317 6.91 1.26 20.05
N GLY A 318 5.63 1.36 20.40
CA GLY A 318 4.64 1.64 19.37
C GLY A 318 3.20 1.23 19.64
N GLY A 319 2.89 0.68 20.81
CA GLY A 319 1.51 0.40 21.21
C GLY A 319 0.82 -0.72 20.40
N ALA A 320 -0.41 -1.02 20.80
CA ALA A 320 -1.28 -1.97 20.10
C ALA A 320 -1.63 -1.44 18.70
N GLY A 321 -1.76 -2.35 17.74
CA GLY A 321 -2.32 -2.04 16.43
C GLY A 321 -3.71 -1.44 16.57
N LYS A 322 -4.03 -0.41 15.80
CA LYS A 322 -5.35 0.18 15.76
C LYS A 322 -5.72 0.70 14.38
N ILE A 323 -7.01 0.84 14.16
CA ILE A 323 -7.53 1.50 12.97
C ILE A 323 -8.22 2.78 13.42
N VAL A 324 -7.97 3.85 12.70
CA VAL A 324 -8.64 5.14 12.86
C VAL A 324 -9.36 5.51 11.59
N VAL A 325 -10.41 6.31 11.68
CA VAL A 325 -11.19 6.77 10.55
C VAL A 325 -11.33 8.28 10.56
N SER A 326 -11.17 8.88 9.38
CA SER A 326 -11.59 10.25 9.11
C SER A 326 -12.77 10.23 8.14
N ARG A 327 -13.76 11.11 8.34
CA ARG A 327 -14.92 11.30 7.46
C ARG A 327 -14.91 12.63 6.72
N ASP A 328 -13.85 13.37 6.86
CA ASP A 328 -13.67 14.72 6.33
C ASP A 328 -12.31 14.92 5.65
N ARG A 329 -11.90 13.95 4.86
CA ARG A 329 -10.70 13.99 4.02
C ARG A 329 -9.40 14.13 4.83
N GLY A 330 -9.33 13.43 5.97
CA GLY A 330 -8.13 13.40 6.81
C GLY A 330 -7.98 14.57 7.80
N GLU A 331 -8.98 15.44 7.92
CA GLU A 331 -8.90 16.56 8.85
C GLU A 331 -9.06 16.13 10.31
N ASN A 332 -10.15 15.41 10.63
CA ASN A 332 -10.45 14.92 11.96
C ASN A 332 -10.49 13.40 11.99
N TRP A 333 -9.92 12.80 13.03
CA TRP A 333 -9.79 11.37 13.19
C TRP A 333 -10.38 10.85 14.47
N GLN A 334 -10.93 9.64 14.41
CA GLN A 334 -11.52 8.92 15.52
C GLN A 334 -11.08 7.47 15.49
N ASP A 335 -10.94 6.84 16.65
CA ASP A 335 -10.65 5.42 16.74
C ASP A 335 -11.84 4.60 16.21
N VAL A 336 -11.56 3.59 15.42
CA VAL A 336 -12.52 2.53 15.08
C VAL A 336 -12.57 1.58 16.27
N PRO A 337 -13.76 1.32 16.86
CA PRO A 337 -13.87 0.54 18.09
C PRO A 337 -13.77 -0.97 17.82
N ILE A 338 -12.60 -1.41 17.34
CA ILE A 338 -12.24 -2.81 17.13
C ILE A 338 -10.97 -3.14 17.91
N GLN A 339 -10.82 -4.40 18.30
CA GLN A 339 -9.61 -4.88 18.96
C GLN A 339 -8.72 -5.59 17.96
N LEU A 340 -7.51 -5.13 17.80
CA LEU A 340 -6.46 -5.77 17.02
C LEU A 340 -5.42 -6.36 17.96
N PRO A 341 -4.71 -7.43 17.56
CA PRO A 341 -3.51 -7.87 18.24
C PRO A 341 -2.54 -6.70 18.43
N ALA A 342 -1.65 -6.79 19.40
CA ALA A 342 -0.66 -5.75 19.73
C ALA A 342 0.40 -5.55 18.61
N ASP A 343 -0.04 -5.50 17.35
CA ASP A 343 0.81 -5.64 16.19
C ASP A 343 0.57 -4.61 15.12
N ARG A 344 1.46 -4.67 14.16
CA ARG A 344 1.46 -3.88 12.95
C ARG A 344 0.23 -4.21 12.09
N VAL A 345 -0.62 -3.23 11.86
CA VAL A 345 -1.64 -3.30 10.80
C VAL A 345 -0.96 -2.91 9.50
N LEU A 346 -0.78 -3.89 8.62
CA LEU A 346 -0.09 -3.69 7.35
C LEU A 346 -0.99 -3.19 6.26
N TRP A 347 -2.25 -3.63 6.28
CA TRP A 347 -3.22 -3.35 5.23
C TRP A 347 -4.63 -3.30 5.79
N ALA A 348 -5.43 -2.38 5.24
CA ALA A 348 -6.86 -2.37 5.39
C ALA A 348 -7.47 -2.15 4.01
N ALA A 349 -8.46 -2.93 3.64
CA ALA A 349 -9.28 -2.75 2.45
C ALA A 349 -10.74 -2.72 2.89
N GLY A 350 -11.52 -1.81 2.31
CA GLY A 350 -12.96 -1.73 2.54
C GLY A 350 -13.71 -2.12 1.25
N ASP A 351 -14.81 -2.84 1.36
CA ASP A 351 -15.77 -3.14 0.29
C ASP A 351 -17.17 -2.56 0.61
#